data_97f21681093272fdeb01570b961f10b6
#
_entry.id   97f21681093272fdeb01570b961f10b6
#
_cell.length_a   1.000
_cell.length_b   1.000
_cell.length_c   1.000
_cell.angle_alpha   90.00
_cell.angle_beta   90.00
_cell.angle_gamma   90.00
#
_symmetry.space_group_name_H-M   'P 1'
#
loop_
_entity.id
_entity.type
_entity.pdbx_description
1 polymer ?
#
loop_
_entity_poly.entity_id
_entity_poly.type
_entity_poly.pdbx_seq_one_letter_code
_entity_poly.pdbx_strand_id
1 'polypeptide(L)'
;MKLFQKLPMVVLLACVACSHSHSQAARQAETVELQLQVSTPFHFVAYGDSRFHDPKDTAAANPAVRQALVLAIAQTNPAFISFGGDIVYNGYDKDDWKVWDSETAVWRTDKIPVYPALGNHDLHGDEEVALANYFARFPDLKNSRYYSIRAGNTLMLVLDSSQDETSGPQGQWLAQKLDHLSGDVDFVFIVLHHPPYTSSSDMKMFGGGHGARSQEQKLAKMLEARQQNQRARIVVFCGHVHNYERHEHGGVTYFVTGGAGAHAYPIERAKDDPFQSKEVNYHYLQVDVDRGSLKVTMHRLDLASGKAVWTEPDSVAISVPAAKAAAQGK
;
A
#
# COMPACT_ATOMS: atom_id res chain seq x y z
N MET A 1 -53.87 70.79 -45.46
CA MET A 1 -53.86 70.12 -44.14
C MET A 1 -53.35 68.72 -44.35
N LYS A 2 -52.08 68.47 -44.13
CA LYS A 2 -51.45 67.13 -44.28
C LYS A 2 -50.97 66.71 -42.90
N LEU A 3 -51.59 65.63 -42.36
CA LEU A 3 -51.22 64.97 -41.10
C LEU A 3 -49.97 64.18 -41.35
N PHE A 4 -48.88 64.45 -40.62
CA PHE A 4 -47.72 63.59 -40.51
C PHE A 4 -47.87 62.64 -39.35
N GLN A 5 -48.04 61.37 -39.63
CA GLN A 5 -47.96 60.30 -38.65
C GLN A 5 -46.49 59.95 -38.34
N LYS A 6 -46.07 60.07 -37.08
CA LYS A 6 -44.77 59.65 -36.59
C LYS A 6 -44.84 58.16 -36.23
N LEU A 7 -44.00 57.38 -36.89
CA LEU A 7 -43.76 55.98 -36.54
C LEU A 7 -42.79 55.92 -35.33
N PRO A 8 -43.02 55.12 -34.33
CA PRO A 8 -42.02 54.90 -33.26
C PRO A 8 -40.95 53.89 -33.71
N MET A 9 -39.70 54.26 -33.53
CA MET A 9 -38.54 53.44 -33.77
C MET A 9 -38.38 52.46 -32.54
N VAL A 10 -38.60 51.15 -32.77
CA VAL A 10 -38.33 50.11 -31.81
C VAL A 10 -36.87 49.77 -31.88
N VAL A 11 -36.12 50.12 -30.81
CA VAL A 11 -34.70 49.71 -30.66
C VAL A 11 -34.73 48.31 -30.00
N LEU A 12 -34.37 47.26 -30.78
CA LEU A 12 -34.12 45.93 -30.27
C LEU A 12 -32.74 45.92 -29.60
N LEU A 13 -32.69 45.89 -28.26
CA LEU A 13 -31.47 45.56 -27.53
C LEU A 13 -31.27 44.02 -27.58
N ALA A 14 -30.32 43.58 -28.40
CA ALA A 14 -29.85 42.24 -28.36
C ALA A 14 -28.92 42.04 -27.14
N CYS A 15 -29.44 41.46 -26.04
CA CYS A 15 -28.62 40.99 -24.95
C CYS A 15 -27.81 39.75 -25.42
N VAL A 16 -26.55 39.94 -25.74
CA VAL A 16 -25.58 38.82 -25.90
C VAL A 16 -25.25 38.34 -24.51
N ALA A 17 -25.95 37.28 -24.07
CA ALA A 17 -25.56 36.52 -22.89
C ALA A 17 -24.29 35.73 -23.22
N CYS A 18 -23.12 36.27 -22.87
CA CYS A 18 -21.88 35.51 -22.81
C CYS A 18 -22.01 34.47 -21.67
N SER A 19 -22.46 33.28 -22.01
CA SER A 19 -22.33 32.12 -21.16
C SER A 19 -20.85 31.74 -21.04
N HIS A 20 -20.20 32.23 -19.99
CA HIS A 20 -18.91 31.71 -19.56
C HIS A 20 -19.14 30.30 -18.99
N SER A 21 -19.06 29.31 -19.85
CA SER A 21 -18.87 27.93 -19.40
C SER A 21 -17.50 27.84 -18.74
N HIS A 22 -17.48 27.98 -17.40
CA HIS A 22 -16.34 27.56 -16.61
C HIS A 22 -16.28 26.06 -16.72
N SER A 23 -15.51 25.55 -17.67
CA SER A 23 -15.02 24.17 -17.57
C SER A 23 -14.05 24.17 -16.38
N GLN A 24 -14.55 23.83 -15.20
CA GLN A 24 -13.72 23.29 -14.16
C GLN A 24 -13.20 21.93 -14.69
N ALA A 25 -12.13 21.98 -15.48
CA ALA A 25 -11.25 20.83 -15.59
C ALA A 25 -10.82 20.55 -14.15
N ALA A 26 -11.35 19.47 -13.57
CA ALA A 26 -10.87 18.98 -12.29
C ALA A 26 -9.35 18.89 -12.45
N ARG A 27 -8.60 19.76 -11.75
CA ARG A 27 -7.14 19.62 -11.65
C ARG A 27 -6.93 18.24 -11.10
N GLN A 28 -6.45 17.32 -11.93
CA GLN A 28 -5.95 16.04 -11.48
C GLN A 28 -4.97 16.36 -10.35
N ALA A 29 -5.27 15.92 -9.13
CA ALA A 29 -4.37 16.13 -8.01
C ALA A 29 -3.00 15.57 -8.43
N GLU A 30 -1.98 16.42 -8.35
CA GLU A 30 -0.62 16.06 -8.77
C GLU A 30 -0.18 14.88 -7.90
N THR A 31 0.04 13.73 -8.51
CA THR A 31 0.36 12.51 -7.77
C THR A 31 1.74 12.67 -7.16
N VAL A 32 1.87 12.37 -5.88
CA VAL A 32 3.13 12.49 -5.15
C VAL A 32 4.14 11.47 -5.63
N GLU A 33 5.34 11.93 -5.96
CA GLU A 33 6.50 11.13 -6.32
C GLU A 33 7.64 11.44 -5.34
N LEU A 34 7.95 10.49 -4.47
CA LEU A 34 9.01 10.62 -3.48
C LEU A 34 10.32 10.04 -4.03
N GLN A 35 11.42 10.76 -3.80
CA GLN A 35 12.75 10.31 -4.17
C GLN A 35 13.59 10.14 -2.90
N LEU A 36 13.88 8.89 -2.53
CA LEU A 36 14.72 8.60 -1.37
C LEU A 36 16.19 8.61 -1.75
N GLN A 37 17.01 9.24 -0.91
CA GLN A 37 18.47 9.26 -1.06
C GLN A 37 19.06 7.97 -0.49
N VAL A 38 18.74 6.85 -1.13
CA VAL A 38 19.18 5.51 -0.75
C VAL A 38 19.93 4.87 -1.89
N SER A 39 21.11 4.34 -1.62
CA SER A 39 21.91 3.59 -2.60
C SER A 39 21.80 2.09 -2.35
N THR A 40 21.81 1.31 -3.44
CA THR A 40 21.87 -0.15 -3.39
C THR A 40 23.29 -0.62 -3.00
N PRO A 41 23.47 -1.60 -2.08
CA PRO A 41 22.39 -2.36 -1.42
C PRO A 41 21.75 -1.60 -0.25
N PHE A 42 20.49 -1.90 0.04
CA PHE A 42 19.76 -1.42 1.21
C PHE A 42 18.70 -2.43 1.64
N HIS A 43 18.14 -2.27 2.82
CA HIS A 43 16.96 -3.03 3.21
C HIS A 43 15.84 -2.10 3.70
N PHE A 44 14.61 -2.57 3.57
CA PHE A 44 13.41 -1.97 4.16
C PHE A 44 12.57 -3.04 4.84
N VAL A 45 11.61 -2.60 5.65
CA VAL A 45 10.65 -3.49 6.29
C VAL A 45 9.27 -3.31 5.66
N ALA A 46 8.57 -4.44 5.39
CA ALA A 46 7.17 -4.45 5.03
C ALA A 46 6.36 -5.17 6.11
N TYR A 47 5.30 -4.53 6.60
CA TYR A 47 4.34 -5.13 7.53
C TYR A 47 3.06 -4.29 7.57
N GLY A 48 1.95 -4.79 8.18
CA GLY A 48 0.68 -4.08 8.27
C GLY A 48 -0.26 -4.70 9.30
N ASP A 49 -1.42 -4.07 9.51
CA ASP A 49 -2.47 -4.54 10.41
C ASP A 49 -2.04 -4.52 11.89
N SER A 50 -1.51 -3.40 12.33
CA SER A 50 -1.16 -3.20 13.74
C SER A 50 -2.35 -2.80 14.60
N ARG A 51 -3.31 -2.07 14.04
CA ARG A 51 -4.50 -1.55 14.70
C ARG A 51 -4.16 -0.91 16.05
N PHE A 52 -3.28 0.11 16.03
CA PHE A 52 -2.97 0.88 17.24
C PHE A 52 -4.25 1.41 17.86
N HIS A 53 -4.46 1.08 19.12
CA HIS A 53 -5.65 1.35 19.91
C HIS A 53 -5.30 1.27 21.40
N ASP A 54 -6.21 1.66 22.31
CA ASP A 54 -6.01 1.58 23.75
C ASP A 54 -5.40 0.21 24.13
N PRO A 55 -4.20 0.19 24.74
CA PRO A 55 -3.54 -1.07 25.12
C PRO A 55 -4.32 -1.94 26.11
N LYS A 56 -5.38 -1.42 26.73
CA LYS A 56 -6.28 -2.17 27.61
C LYS A 56 -7.34 -2.94 26.83
N ASP A 57 -7.64 -2.52 25.61
CA ASP A 57 -8.57 -3.24 24.74
C ASP A 57 -7.80 -4.26 23.87
N THR A 58 -7.67 -5.46 24.39
CA THR A 58 -6.99 -6.56 23.70
C THR A 58 -7.86 -7.25 22.65
N ALA A 59 -9.12 -6.86 22.49
CA ALA A 59 -9.98 -7.40 21.43
C ALA A 59 -9.64 -6.83 20.05
N ALA A 60 -9.19 -5.57 19.98
CA ALA A 60 -8.78 -4.92 18.74
C ALA A 60 -7.44 -5.43 18.22
N ALA A 61 -6.46 -5.59 19.11
CA ALA A 61 -5.10 -6.01 18.78
C ALA A 61 -4.35 -6.53 20.03
N ASN A 62 -3.17 -7.10 19.81
CA ASN A 62 -2.25 -7.51 20.88
C ASN A 62 -1.18 -6.42 21.09
N PRO A 63 -1.26 -5.59 22.14
CA PRO A 63 -0.33 -4.49 22.38
C PRO A 63 1.10 -4.96 22.65
N ALA A 64 1.28 -6.14 23.29
CA ALA A 64 2.61 -6.69 23.53
C ALA A 64 3.30 -7.10 22.23
N VAL A 65 2.55 -7.63 21.27
CA VAL A 65 3.04 -7.95 19.92
C VAL A 65 3.42 -6.66 19.19
N ARG A 66 2.54 -5.64 19.16
CA ARG A 66 2.85 -4.35 18.53
C ARG A 66 4.15 -3.75 19.04
N GLN A 67 4.31 -3.66 20.36
CA GLN A 67 5.52 -3.12 21.00
C GLN A 67 6.77 -3.91 20.64
N ALA A 68 6.70 -5.25 20.70
CA ALA A 68 7.84 -6.09 20.35
C ALA A 68 8.27 -5.93 18.90
N LEU A 69 7.29 -5.87 17.97
CA LEU A 69 7.55 -5.65 16.54
C LEU A 69 8.14 -4.26 16.28
N VAL A 70 7.56 -3.20 16.87
CA VAL A 70 8.06 -1.83 16.72
C VAL A 70 9.53 -1.72 17.13
N LEU A 71 9.89 -2.29 18.28
CA LEU A 71 11.26 -2.27 18.80
C LEU A 71 12.22 -3.11 17.94
N ALA A 72 11.78 -4.30 17.51
CA ALA A 72 12.59 -5.16 16.66
C ALA A 72 12.87 -4.50 15.30
N ILE A 73 11.84 -3.91 14.67
CA ILE A 73 11.98 -3.17 13.42
C ILE A 73 12.98 -2.01 13.57
N ALA A 74 12.89 -1.21 14.65
CA ALA A 74 13.83 -0.14 14.89
C ALA A 74 15.28 -0.64 14.98
N GLN A 75 15.51 -1.79 15.65
CA GLN A 75 16.83 -2.40 15.77
C GLN A 75 17.45 -2.84 14.44
N THR A 76 16.65 -3.13 13.43
CA THR A 76 17.19 -3.44 12.09
C THR A 76 17.70 -2.22 11.36
N ASN A 77 17.34 -1.02 11.78
CA ASN A 77 17.68 0.26 11.15
C ASN A 77 17.39 0.28 9.64
N PRO A 78 16.14 0.03 9.22
CA PRO A 78 15.78 -0.05 7.82
C PRO A 78 15.84 1.34 7.15
N ALA A 79 16.07 1.37 5.85
CA ALA A 79 16.02 2.61 5.06
C ALA A 79 14.63 3.29 5.15
N PHE A 80 13.58 2.48 5.27
CA PHE A 80 12.20 2.92 5.51
C PHE A 80 11.32 1.72 5.90
N ILE A 81 10.10 2.04 6.35
CA ILE A 81 9.05 1.05 6.60
C ILE A 81 7.95 1.26 5.57
N SER A 82 7.61 0.19 4.82
CA SER A 82 6.43 0.10 3.97
C SER A 82 5.28 -0.49 4.78
N PHE A 83 4.20 0.25 4.97
CA PHE A 83 3.11 -0.17 5.84
C PHE A 83 1.86 -0.54 5.03
N GLY A 84 1.37 -1.77 5.19
CA GLY A 84 0.28 -2.36 4.40
C GLY A 84 -1.13 -1.91 4.79
N GLY A 85 -1.31 -0.83 5.56
CA GLY A 85 -2.61 -0.32 6.02
C GLY A 85 -3.07 -0.91 7.35
N ASP A 86 -4.25 -0.48 7.82
CA ASP A 86 -4.81 -0.76 9.15
C ASP A 86 -3.81 -0.38 10.27
N ILE A 87 -3.29 0.85 10.17
CA ILE A 87 -2.36 1.41 11.16
C ILE A 87 -3.05 1.51 12.50
N VAL A 88 -4.23 2.16 12.55
CA VAL A 88 -5.05 2.37 13.74
C VAL A 88 -6.33 1.55 13.68
N TYR A 89 -6.98 1.37 14.82
CA TYR A 89 -8.26 0.64 14.88
C TYR A 89 -9.42 1.48 14.32
N ASN A 90 -9.42 2.80 14.57
CA ASN A 90 -10.39 3.74 14.02
C ASN A 90 -9.71 5.01 13.52
N GLY A 91 -9.64 5.20 12.20
CA GLY A 91 -8.95 6.33 11.59
C GLY A 91 -9.44 7.70 12.04
N TYR A 92 -10.76 7.85 12.33
CA TYR A 92 -11.32 9.09 12.82
C TYR A 92 -10.98 9.38 14.30
N ASP A 93 -10.58 8.36 15.07
CA ASP A 93 -10.33 8.51 16.51
C ASP A 93 -8.90 9.04 16.77
N LYS A 94 -8.84 10.24 17.33
CA LYS A 94 -7.55 10.87 17.67
C LYS A 94 -6.81 10.16 18.80
N ASP A 95 -7.50 9.41 19.66
CA ASP A 95 -6.86 8.70 20.76
C ASP A 95 -6.11 7.46 20.22
N ASP A 96 -6.62 6.78 19.22
CA ASP A 96 -5.90 5.71 18.50
C ASP A 96 -4.62 6.25 17.87
N TRP A 97 -4.68 7.41 17.24
CA TRP A 97 -3.50 8.06 16.68
C TRP A 97 -2.48 8.51 17.74
N LYS A 98 -2.92 8.87 18.95
CA LYS A 98 -2.00 9.12 20.07
C LYS A 98 -1.26 7.86 20.51
N VAL A 99 -1.92 6.69 20.47
CA VAL A 99 -1.28 5.41 20.74
C VAL A 99 -0.23 5.11 19.67
N TRP A 100 -0.56 5.29 18.38
CA TRP A 100 0.42 5.23 17.29
C TRP A 100 1.61 6.17 17.56
N ASP A 101 1.34 7.43 17.83
CA ASP A 101 2.40 8.44 18.05
C ASP A 101 3.31 8.06 19.23
N SER A 102 2.76 7.48 20.28
CA SER A 102 3.49 7.05 21.47
C SER A 102 4.29 5.76 21.24
N GLU A 103 3.63 4.69 20.76
CA GLU A 103 4.26 3.37 20.64
C GLU A 103 5.34 3.35 19.54
N THR A 104 5.21 4.17 18.47
CA THR A 104 6.18 4.26 17.37
C THR A 104 7.20 5.40 17.52
N ALA A 105 7.27 6.04 18.69
CA ALA A 105 8.18 7.19 18.91
C ALA A 105 9.64 6.86 18.59
N VAL A 106 10.07 5.62 18.78
CA VAL A 106 11.43 5.15 18.47
C VAL A 106 11.75 5.33 16.98
N TRP A 107 10.84 5.08 16.06
CA TRP A 107 11.09 5.25 14.62
C TRP A 107 11.36 6.70 14.24
N ARG A 108 10.63 7.65 14.88
CA ARG A 108 10.88 9.09 14.67
C ARG A 108 12.21 9.53 15.27
N THR A 109 12.56 9.01 16.46
CA THR A 109 13.85 9.26 17.11
C THR A 109 15.01 8.77 16.25
N ASP A 110 14.87 7.58 15.67
CA ASP A 110 15.89 6.97 14.81
C ASP A 110 15.79 7.43 13.34
N LYS A 111 14.84 8.36 13.05
CA LYS A 111 14.61 8.93 11.71
C LYS A 111 14.28 7.88 10.64
N ILE A 112 13.58 6.83 11.03
CA ILE A 112 13.09 5.79 10.10
C ILE A 112 11.77 6.27 9.49
N PRO A 113 11.71 6.59 8.19
CA PRO A 113 10.49 7.05 7.56
C PRO A 113 9.50 5.90 7.35
N VAL A 114 8.20 6.23 7.43
CA VAL A 114 7.10 5.28 7.21
C VAL A 114 6.29 5.73 6.00
N TYR A 115 6.05 4.81 5.09
CA TYR A 115 5.26 5.03 3.86
C TYR A 115 4.09 4.04 3.82
N PRO A 116 2.89 4.47 4.23
CA PRO A 116 1.75 3.59 4.40
C PRO A 116 0.80 3.60 3.20
N ALA A 117 0.18 2.44 2.92
CA ALA A 117 -1.10 2.36 2.24
C ALA A 117 -2.25 2.65 3.21
N LEU A 118 -3.41 3.03 2.68
CA LEU A 118 -4.65 3.13 3.46
C LEU A 118 -5.28 1.76 3.62
N GLY A 119 -5.60 1.37 4.87
CA GLY A 119 -6.44 0.22 5.17
C GLY A 119 -7.89 0.62 5.44
N ASN A 120 -8.79 -0.34 5.56
CA ASN A 120 -10.20 -0.04 5.82
C ASN A 120 -10.42 0.52 7.24
N HIS A 121 -9.60 0.15 8.21
CA HIS A 121 -9.64 0.72 9.56
C HIS A 121 -9.13 2.15 9.62
N ASP A 122 -8.16 2.51 8.78
CA ASP A 122 -7.67 3.88 8.65
C ASP A 122 -8.74 4.85 8.11
N LEU A 123 -9.78 4.31 7.46
CA LEU A 123 -10.93 5.06 6.93
C LEU A 123 -12.21 4.91 7.78
N HIS A 124 -12.16 4.14 8.88
CA HIS A 124 -13.31 3.94 9.75
C HIS A 124 -13.80 5.24 10.38
N GLY A 125 -15.13 5.39 10.48
CA GLY A 125 -15.83 6.53 11.05
C GLY A 125 -16.13 7.61 10.00
N ASP A 126 -15.94 8.86 10.35
CA ASP A 126 -16.01 9.98 9.41
C ASP A 126 -14.73 9.98 8.56
N GLU A 127 -14.85 9.66 7.27
CA GLU A 127 -13.71 9.48 6.36
C GLU A 127 -12.89 10.78 6.19
N GLU A 128 -13.53 11.95 6.18
CA GLU A 128 -12.81 13.22 6.05
C GLU A 128 -11.93 13.47 7.28
N VAL A 129 -12.46 13.21 8.48
CA VAL A 129 -11.70 13.32 9.73
C VAL A 129 -10.59 12.26 9.79
N ALA A 130 -10.88 11.03 9.36
CA ALA A 130 -9.93 9.94 9.32
C ALA A 130 -8.73 10.27 8.40
N LEU A 131 -9.00 10.74 7.19
CA LEU A 131 -7.97 11.18 6.24
C LEU A 131 -7.19 12.38 6.76
N ALA A 132 -7.84 13.35 7.43
CA ALA A 132 -7.14 14.47 8.04
C ALA A 132 -6.16 14.02 9.13
N ASN A 133 -6.56 13.07 9.98
CA ASN A 133 -5.71 12.48 11.01
C ASN A 133 -4.52 11.72 10.39
N TYR A 134 -4.76 10.93 9.34
CA TYR A 134 -3.76 10.17 8.61
C TYR A 134 -2.71 11.12 7.96
N PHE A 135 -3.15 12.07 7.15
CA PHE A 135 -2.22 12.97 6.46
C PHE A 135 -1.49 13.95 7.42
N ALA A 136 -2.02 14.19 8.62
CA ALA A 136 -1.30 14.94 9.64
C ALA A 136 -0.04 14.19 10.13
N ARG A 137 0.00 12.83 10.04
CA ARG A 137 1.17 12.01 10.38
C ARG A 137 2.08 11.75 9.19
N PHE A 138 1.54 11.84 7.99
CA PHE A 138 2.26 11.59 6.73
C PHE A 138 2.19 12.80 5.79
N PRO A 139 2.74 13.97 6.20
CA PRO A 139 2.60 15.24 5.46
C PRO A 139 3.29 15.21 4.09
N ASP A 140 4.30 14.37 3.91
CA ASP A 140 5.00 14.22 2.63
C ASP A 140 4.10 13.66 1.52
N LEU A 141 3.01 13.00 1.90
CA LEU A 141 2.01 12.48 0.96
C LEU A 141 1.10 13.58 0.37
N LYS A 142 1.10 14.81 0.91
CA LYS A 142 0.36 15.98 0.38
C LYS A 142 -1.11 15.66 0.07
N ASN A 143 -1.78 14.90 0.93
CA ASN A 143 -3.15 14.39 0.78
C ASN A 143 -3.35 13.43 -0.43
N SER A 144 -2.28 12.85 -0.96
CA SER A 144 -2.37 11.85 -2.01
C SER A 144 -2.63 10.47 -1.41
N ARG A 145 -3.71 9.80 -1.83
CA ARG A 145 -4.12 8.49 -1.33
C ARG A 145 -3.32 7.36 -1.99
N TYR A 146 -2.70 7.63 -3.14
CA TYR A 146 -1.80 6.74 -3.86
C TYR A 146 -0.59 7.54 -4.38
N TYR A 147 0.57 6.94 -4.39
CA TYR A 147 1.82 7.65 -4.67
C TYR A 147 2.95 6.70 -5.05
N SER A 148 4.08 7.24 -5.47
CA SER A 148 5.27 6.46 -5.81
C SER A 148 6.49 6.87 -5.00
N ILE A 149 7.38 5.90 -4.80
CA ILE A 149 8.67 6.08 -4.13
C ILE A 149 9.76 5.47 -5.02
N ARG A 150 10.77 6.28 -5.33
CA ARG A 150 12.00 5.80 -5.95
C ARG A 150 13.07 5.62 -4.88
N ALA A 151 13.65 4.42 -4.76
CA ALA A 151 14.73 4.11 -3.82
C ALA A 151 15.75 3.20 -4.51
N GLY A 152 16.97 3.70 -4.72
CA GLY A 152 18.00 2.96 -5.45
C GLY A 152 17.51 2.45 -6.80
N ASN A 153 17.60 1.14 -7.03
CA ASN A 153 17.14 0.46 -8.24
C ASN A 153 15.68 -0.05 -8.16
N THR A 154 14.84 0.52 -7.27
CA THR A 154 13.46 0.09 -7.07
C THR A 154 12.46 1.22 -7.32
N LEU A 155 11.25 0.86 -7.73
CA LEU A 155 10.08 1.72 -7.79
C LEU A 155 8.97 1.09 -6.94
N MET A 156 8.53 1.77 -5.89
CA MET A 156 7.38 1.35 -5.10
C MET A 156 6.17 2.18 -5.50
N LEU A 157 5.05 1.52 -5.79
CA LEU A 157 3.77 2.09 -6.12
C LEU A 157 2.78 1.72 -5.02
N VAL A 158 2.41 2.70 -4.20
CA VAL A 158 1.45 2.54 -3.12
C VAL A 158 0.07 2.88 -3.63
N LEU A 159 -0.88 1.98 -3.46
CA LEU A 159 -2.25 2.08 -3.98
C LEU A 159 -3.25 2.20 -2.83
N ASP A 160 -4.35 2.89 -3.12
CA ASP A 160 -5.53 2.91 -2.26
C ASP A 160 -6.54 1.86 -2.74
N SER A 161 -6.60 0.73 -2.06
CA SER A 161 -7.51 -0.37 -2.39
C SER A 161 -8.93 -0.19 -1.83
N SER A 162 -9.28 0.96 -1.27
CA SER A 162 -10.67 1.35 -1.06
C SER A 162 -11.35 1.80 -2.37
N GLN A 163 -10.54 2.07 -3.40
CA GLN A 163 -10.95 2.43 -4.76
C GLN A 163 -10.52 1.33 -5.74
N ASP A 164 -11.09 1.32 -6.94
CA ASP A 164 -10.65 0.38 -8.01
C ASP A 164 -9.22 0.78 -8.47
N GLU A 165 -8.27 -0.11 -8.30
CA GLU A 165 -6.86 0.12 -8.62
C GLU A 165 -6.57 0.08 -10.13
N THR A 166 -7.50 -0.47 -10.93
CA THR A 166 -7.32 -0.69 -12.38
C THR A 166 -8.11 0.28 -13.23
N SER A 167 -8.94 1.12 -12.64
CA SER A 167 -9.79 2.09 -13.33
C SER A 167 -9.65 3.51 -12.77
N GLY A 168 -10.30 4.47 -13.40
CA GLY A 168 -10.26 5.87 -12.96
C GLY A 168 -8.85 6.49 -12.96
N PRO A 169 -8.64 7.57 -12.21
CA PRO A 169 -7.35 8.27 -12.17
C PRO A 169 -6.21 7.41 -11.62
N GLN A 170 -6.45 6.61 -10.56
CA GLN A 170 -5.45 5.72 -9.98
C GLN A 170 -5.00 4.65 -10.97
N GLY A 171 -5.96 3.99 -11.66
CA GLY A 171 -5.65 2.95 -12.64
C GLY A 171 -4.88 3.49 -13.85
N GLN A 172 -5.22 4.68 -14.33
CA GLN A 172 -4.49 5.35 -15.41
C GLN A 172 -3.06 5.68 -14.99
N TRP A 173 -2.87 6.23 -13.79
CA TRP A 173 -1.56 6.53 -13.23
C TRP A 173 -0.72 5.26 -13.05
N LEU A 174 -1.30 4.19 -12.47
CA LEU A 174 -0.62 2.92 -12.29
C LEU A 174 -0.16 2.32 -13.63
N ALA A 175 -1.04 2.30 -14.62
CA ALA A 175 -0.70 1.83 -15.96
C ALA A 175 0.46 2.65 -16.56
N GLN A 176 0.39 3.99 -16.48
CA GLN A 176 1.46 4.87 -16.97
C GLN A 176 2.81 4.59 -16.29
N LYS A 177 2.82 4.40 -14.95
CA LYS A 177 4.06 4.09 -14.22
C LYS A 177 4.66 2.75 -14.64
N LEU A 178 3.82 1.73 -14.83
CA LEU A 178 4.27 0.39 -15.24
C LEU A 178 4.69 0.33 -16.72
N ASP A 179 4.07 1.12 -17.59
CA ASP A 179 4.37 1.14 -19.03
C ASP A 179 5.63 1.98 -19.35
N HIS A 180 6.08 2.86 -18.42
CA HIS A 180 7.23 3.75 -18.61
C HIS A 180 8.32 3.54 -17.53
N LEU A 181 8.62 2.28 -17.20
CA LEU A 181 9.67 1.97 -16.25
C LEU A 181 11.03 2.40 -16.79
N SER A 182 11.82 3.07 -15.95
CA SER A 182 13.21 3.37 -16.26
C SER A 182 14.04 2.09 -16.34
N GLY A 183 14.98 2.01 -17.28
CA GLY A 183 15.80 0.82 -17.51
C GLY A 183 16.71 0.41 -16.34
N ASP A 184 16.91 1.31 -15.37
CA ASP A 184 17.66 1.06 -14.14
C ASP A 184 16.79 0.52 -12.99
N VAL A 185 15.48 0.34 -13.19
CA VAL A 185 14.59 -0.32 -12.24
C VAL A 185 14.74 -1.82 -12.36
N ASP A 186 15.17 -2.47 -11.27
CA ASP A 186 15.23 -3.92 -11.14
C ASP A 186 13.95 -4.49 -10.51
N PHE A 187 13.35 -3.78 -9.55
CA PHE A 187 12.18 -4.25 -8.83
C PHE A 187 11.10 -3.17 -8.78
N VAL A 188 9.87 -3.60 -9.02
CA VAL A 188 8.65 -2.81 -8.80
C VAL A 188 7.90 -3.42 -7.63
N PHE A 189 7.73 -2.65 -6.56
CA PHE A 189 6.91 -3.02 -5.42
C PHE A 189 5.53 -2.40 -5.56
N ILE A 190 4.48 -3.21 -5.47
CA ILE A 190 3.10 -2.77 -5.36
C ILE A 190 2.69 -2.96 -3.91
N VAL A 191 2.22 -1.89 -3.27
CA VAL A 191 1.77 -1.91 -1.87
C VAL A 191 0.31 -1.50 -1.83
N LEU A 192 -0.54 -2.32 -1.25
CA LEU A 192 -1.96 -2.04 -1.06
C LEU A 192 -2.46 -2.80 0.17
N HIS A 193 -3.66 -2.49 0.64
CA HIS A 193 -4.18 -3.16 1.83
C HIS A 193 -4.85 -4.51 1.51
N HIS A 194 -5.82 -4.53 0.59
CA HIS A 194 -6.56 -5.76 0.30
C HIS A 194 -5.79 -6.71 -0.63
N PRO A 195 -5.69 -8.01 -0.30
CA PRO A 195 -4.86 -8.95 -1.04
C PRO A 195 -5.49 -9.39 -2.37
N PRO A 196 -4.71 -9.42 -3.46
CA PRO A 196 -5.13 -10.03 -4.73
C PRO A 196 -5.31 -11.55 -4.64
N TYR A 197 -4.52 -12.21 -3.81
CA TYR A 197 -4.59 -13.63 -3.51
C TYR A 197 -4.55 -13.85 -2.01
N THR A 198 -5.38 -14.77 -1.52
CA THR A 198 -5.37 -15.26 -0.14
C THR A 198 -6.03 -16.63 -0.08
N SER A 199 -5.51 -17.50 0.79
CA SER A 199 -6.14 -18.77 1.18
C SER A 199 -7.15 -18.58 2.33
N SER A 200 -7.24 -17.37 2.89
CA SER A 200 -8.29 -17.02 3.84
C SER A 200 -9.64 -17.05 3.13
N SER A 201 -10.57 -17.82 3.66
CA SER A 201 -11.96 -17.83 3.19
C SER A 201 -12.79 -16.83 4.00
N ASP A 202 -13.94 -16.41 3.42
CA ASP A 202 -14.97 -15.62 4.11
C ASP A 202 -15.59 -16.43 5.27
N MET A 203 -14.80 -16.73 6.29
CA MET A 203 -15.31 -17.40 7.47
C MET A 203 -16.22 -16.44 8.22
N LYS A 204 -17.54 -16.59 8.02
CA LYS A 204 -18.62 -15.85 8.72
C LYS A 204 -18.51 -15.88 10.24
N MET A 205 -17.63 -16.71 10.79
CA MET A 205 -17.46 -16.94 12.23
C MET A 205 -16.75 -15.78 12.96
N PHE A 206 -16.03 -14.89 12.23
CA PHE A 206 -15.28 -13.77 12.84
C PHE A 206 -15.58 -12.41 12.21
N GLY A 207 -16.78 -12.21 11.68
CA GLY A 207 -17.18 -10.91 11.14
C GLY A 207 -17.07 -10.74 9.64
N GLY A 208 -16.64 -11.77 8.92
CA GLY A 208 -16.76 -11.88 7.46
C GLY A 208 -15.71 -11.12 6.65
N GLY A 209 -15.37 -11.65 5.49
CA GLY A 209 -14.91 -10.82 4.40
C GLY A 209 -13.39 -10.62 4.22
N HIS A 210 -12.57 -11.61 4.54
CA HIS A 210 -11.12 -11.53 4.27
C HIS A 210 -10.69 -12.21 2.95
N GLY A 211 -11.64 -12.61 2.10
CA GLY A 211 -11.35 -13.20 0.79
C GLY A 211 -10.85 -12.17 -0.23
N ALA A 212 -10.14 -12.65 -1.26
CA ALA A 212 -9.70 -11.80 -2.36
C ALA A 212 -10.89 -11.25 -3.16
N ARG A 213 -10.98 -9.93 -3.31
CA ARG A 213 -12.08 -9.27 -4.01
C ARG A 213 -11.83 -9.24 -5.52
N SER A 214 -12.89 -9.06 -6.30
CA SER A 214 -12.80 -9.09 -7.76
C SER A 214 -11.93 -7.99 -8.36
N GLN A 215 -11.82 -6.83 -7.69
CA GLN A 215 -11.01 -5.71 -8.18
C GLN A 215 -9.51 -6.01 -8.02
N GLU A 216 -9.06 -6.54 -6.88
CA GLU A 216 -7.67 -6.93 -6.69
C GLU A 216 -7.28 -8.14 -7.55
N GLN A 217 -8.21 -9.04 -7.86
CA GLN A 217 -7.99 -10.10 -8.82
C GLN A 217 -7.80 -9.58 -10.26
N LYS A 218 -8.46 -8.46 -10.64
CA LYS A 218 -8.20 -7.77 -11.91
C LYS A 218 -6.81 -7.12 -11.89
N LEU A 219 -6.45 -6.48 -10.77
CA LEU A 219 -5.11 -5.94 -10.59
C LEU A 219 -4.05 -7.03 -10.76
N ALA A 220 -4.21 -8.20 -10.12
CA ALA A 220 -3.29 -9.31 -10.27
C ALA A 220 -3.09 -9.70 -11.74
N LYS A 221 -4.18 -9.94 -12.48
CA LYS A 221 -4.12 -10.28 -13.91
C LYS A 221 -3.40 -9.22 -14.74
N MET A 222 -3.60 -7.95 -14.42
CA MET A 222 -2.91 -6.84 -15.08
C MET A 222 -1.41 -6.85 -14.80
N LEU A 223 -0.99 -7.08 -13.54
CA LEU A 223 0.42 -7.14 -13.12
C LEU A 223 1.12 -8.36 -13.75
N GLU A 224 0.48 -9.52 -13.73
CA GLU A 224 0.99 -10.76 -14.31
C GLU A 224 1.19 -10.65 -15.82
N ALA A 225 0.24 -10.06 -16.54
CA ALA A 225 0.37 -9.81 -17.97
C ALA A 225 1.57 -8.88 -18.28
N ARG A 226 1.82 -7.85 -17.46
CA ARG A 226 2.98 -6.96 -17.62
C ARG A 226 4.29 -7.66 -17.27
N GLN A 227 4.30 -8.50 -16.23
CA GLN A 227 5.49 -9.25 -15.83
C GLN A 227 6.06 -10.11 -16.94
N GLN A 228 5.21 -10.65 -17.83
CA GLN A 228 5.65 -11.46 -18.97
C GLN A 228 6.53 -10.68 -19.98
N ASN A 229 6.38 -9.37 -20.03
CA ASN A 229 6.98 -8.50 -21.06
C ASN A 229 8.03 -7.53 -20.51
N GLN A 230 8.35 -7.57 -19.22
CA GLN A 230 9.32 -6.67 -18.61
C GLN A 230 10.43 -7.40 -17.85
N ARG A 231 11.60 -6.77 -17.78
CA ARG A 231 12.76 -7.28 -17.03
C ARG A 231 12.58 -7.11 -15.53
N ALA A 232 12.10 -5.94 -15.11
CA ALA A 232 11.90 -5.65 -13.70
C ALA A 232 10.93 -6.66 -13.08
N ARG A 233 11.25 -7.14 -11.88
CA ARG A 233 10.39 -8.09 -11.15
C ARG A 233 9.34 -7.32 -10.35
N ILE A 234 8.08 -7.73 -10.50
CA ILE A 234 6.98 -7.19 -9.70
C ILE A 234 6.82 -8.04 -8.44
N VAL A 235 6.75 -7.37 -7.30
CA VAL A 235 6.49 -7.96 -5.98
C VAL A 235 5.39 -7.17 -5.32
N VAL A 236 4.39 -7.86 -4.76
CA VAL A 236 3.22 -7.24 -4.12
C VAL A 236 3.27 -7.49 -2.62
N PHE A 237 3.09 -6.43 -1.83
CA PHE A 237 2.90 -6.49 -0.38
C PHE A 237 1.49 -5.99 -0.04
N CYS A 238 0.74 -6.76 0.74
CA CYS A 238 -0.61 -6.40 1.18
C CYS A 238 -0.84 -6.85 2.62
N GLY A 239 -1.90 -6.30 3.24
CA GLY A 239 -2.33 -6.60 4.60
C GLY A 239 -3.70 -7.28 4.63
N HIS A 240 -4.61 -6.78 5.50
CA HIS A 240 -6.02 -7.14 5.64
C HIS A 240 -6.28 -8.52 6.23
N VAL A 241 -5.56 -9.54 5.81
CA VAL A 241 -5.59 -10.89 6.39
C VAL A 241 -4.54 -10.97 7.50
N HIS A 242 -4.98 -11.13 8.75
CA HIS A 242 -4.11 -11.04 9.92
C HIS A 242 -3.28 -12.31 10.11
N ASN A 243 -2.44 -12.60 9.13
CA ASN A 243 -1.50 -13.71 9.09
C ASN A 243 -0.44 -13.43 8.01
N TYR A 244 0.42 -14.40 7.75
CA TYR A 244 1.37 -14.38 6.65
C TYR A 244 0.96 -15.38 5.58
N GLU A 245 1.01 -14.94 4.31
CA GLU A 245 0.89 -15.82 3.15
C GLU A 245 1.91 -15.40 2.08
N ARG A 246 2.35 -16.38 1.26
CA ARG A 246 3.12 -16.12 0.05
C ARG A 246 2.49 -16.88 -1.11
N HIS A 247 2.24 -16.17 -2.22
CA HIS A 247 1.68 -16.73 -3.45
C HIS A 247 2.57 -16.34 -4.64
N GLU A 248 2.61 -17.21 -5.65
CA GLU A 248 3.39 -17.00 -6.86
C GLU A 248 2.53 -17.27 -8.09
N HIS A 249 2.18 -16.20 -8.84
CA HIS A 249 1.33 -16.30 -10.02
C HIS A 249 1.89 -15.45 -11.17
N GLY A 250 1.92 -16.00 -12.38
CA GLY A 250 2.33 -15.26 -13.57
C GLY A 250 3.73 -14.63 -13.50
N GLY A 251 4.61 -15.13 -12.62
CA GLY A 251 5.95 -14.57 -12.38
C GLY A 251 5.98 -13.39 -11.41
N VAL A 252 4.85 -13.02 -10.81
CA VAL A 252 4.72 -12.05 -9.72
C VAL A 252 4.69 -12.80 -8.40
N THR A 253 5.40 -12.28 -7.39
CA THR A 253 5.33 -12.79 -6.02
C THR A 253 4.48 -11.88 -5.16
N TYR A 254 3.52 -12.46 -4.42
CA TYR A 254 2.57 -11.76 -3.56
C TYR A 254 2.83 -12.17 -2.11
N PHE A 255 2.94 -11.19 -1.22
CA PHE A 255 3.04 -11.37 0.22
C PHE A 255 1.83 -10.75 0.91
N VAL A 256 1.09 -11.56 1.67
CA VAL A 256 0.16 -11.06 2.67
C VAL A 256 0.95 -10.93 3.97
N THR A 257 1.04 -9.73 4.53
CA THR A 257 1.86 -9.40 5.68
C THR A 257 1.06 -8.61 6.74
N GLY A 258 -0.10 -9.18 7.14
CA GLY A 258 -1.02 -8.59 8.13
C GLY A 258 -0.74 -9.01 9.57
N GLY A 259 0.51 -9.32 9.91
CA GLY A 259 0.89 -9.85 11.22
C GLY A 259 1.37 -8.83 12.24
N ALA A 260 1.09 -7.52 12.08
CA ALA A 260 1.68 -6.46 12.90
C ALA A 260 1.04 -6.27 14.30
N GLY A 261 0.09 -7.12 14.69
CA GLY A 261 -0.49 -7.07 16.02
C GLY A 261 -2.00 -7.03 16.09
N ALA A 262 -2.74 -6.78 15.01
CA ALA A 262 -4.17 -7.05 14.95
C ALA A 262 -4.45 -8.50 15.32
N HIS A 263 -5.66 -8.78 15.83
CA HIS A 263 -6.00 -10.12 16.29
C HIS A 263 -5.85 -11.15 15.17
N ALA A 264 -4.78 -11.91 15.24
CA ALA A 264 -4.42 -12.87 14.20
C ALA A 264 -5.21 -14.19 14.35
N TYR A 265 -5.44 -14.86 13.23
CA TYR A 265 -6.20 -16.11 13.17
C TYR A 265 -5.50 -17.11 12.25
N PRO A 266 -5.70 -18.44 12.49
CA PRO A 266 -5.16 -19.47 11.63
C PRO A 266 -5.84 -19.44 10.24
N ILE A 267 -5.07 -19.78 9.20
CA ILE A 267 -5.55 -19.86 7.81
C ILE A 267 -5.46 -21.33 7.36
N GLU A 268 -6.52 -21.82 6.73
CA GLU A 268 -6.51 -23.10 6.03
C GLU A 268 -5.89 -22.89 4.64
N ARG A 269 -4.61 -23.23 4.51
CA ARG A 269 -3.82 -22.98 3.31
C ARG A 269 -4.11 -23.97 2.21
N ALA A 270 -4.07 -23.49 0.95
CA ALA A 270 -4.10 -24.37 -0.19
C ALA A 270 -2.84 -25.26 -0.22
N LYS A 271 -2.96 -26.47 -0.79
CA LYS A 271 -1.85 -27.44 -0.79
C LYS A 271 -0.63 -26.97 -1.59
N ASP A 272 -0.85 -26.10 -2.56
CA ASP A 272 0.15 -25.51 -3.44
C ASP A 272 0.67 -24.14 -2.98
N ASP A 273 0.18 -23.64 -1.84
CA ASP A 273 0.74 -22.43 -1.26
C ASP A 273 2.22 -22.66 -0.91
N PRO A 274 3.14 -21.79 -1.36
CA PRO A 274 4.58 -21.95 -1.11
C PRO A 274 4.96 -21.96 0.37
N PHE A 275 4.16 -21.31 1.22
CA PHE A 275 4.35 -21.31 2.66
C PHE A 275 3.22 -22.08 3.35
N GLN A 276 3.59 -23.08 4.16
CA GLN A 276 2.67 -23.92 4.92
C GLN A 276 2.86 -23.71 6.43
N SER A 277 1.79 -23.31 7.11
CA SER A 277 1.76 -23.19 8.57
C SER A 277 0.31 -23.29 9.06
N LYS A 278 0.11 -23.96 10.19
CA LYS A 278 -1.18 -23.99 10.91
C LYS A 278 -1.25 -22.94 12.01
N GLU A 279 -0.18 -22.20 12.22
CA GLU A 279 -0.02 -21.26 13.32
C GLU A 279 -0.47 -19.85 12.93
N VAL A 280 -0.75 -19.06 13.94
CA VAL A 280 -0.83 -17.62 13.85
C VAL A 280 0.58 -17.07 13.69
N ASN A 281 0.77 -16.16 12.74
CA ASN A 281 2.07 -15.61 12.44
C ASN A 281 2.07 -14.09 12.69
N TYR A 282 2.50 -13.66 13.87
CA TYR A 282 2.89 -12.28 14.12
C TYR A 282 4.29 -12.06 13.55
N HIS A 283 4.46 -11.07 12.69
CA HIS A 283 5.71 -10.94 11.94
C HIS A 283 5.89 -9.54 11.32
N TYR A 284 7.09 -9.31 10.87
CA TYR A 284 7.41 -8.35 9.82
C TYR A 284 8.26 -9.02 8.73
N LEU A 285 8.33 -8.44 7.55
CA LEU A 285 9.19 -8.88 6.47
C LEU A 285 10.39 -7.93 6.36
N GLN A 286 11.59 -8.47 6.39
CA GLN A 286 12.79 -7.74 5.96
C GLN A 286 13.02 -8.00 4.46
N VAL A 287 13.19 -6.93 3.71
CA VAL A 287 13.41 -6.96 2.26
C VAL A 287 14.77 -6.38 1.97
N ASP A 288 15.73 -7.27 1.73
CA ASP A 288 17.11 -6.91 1.36
C ASP A 288 17.19 -6.74 -0.16
N VAL A 289 17.52 -5.54 -0.62
CA VAL A 289 17.57 -5.17 -2.04
C VAL A 289 19.02 -5.03 -2.47
N ASP A 290 19.39 -5.74 -3.53
CA ASP A 290 20.67 -5.60 -4.20
C ASP A 290 20.48 -5.41 -5.71
N ARG A 291 21.55 -5.22 -6.47
CA ARG A 291 21.49 -5.12 -7.93
C ARG A 291 21.08 -6.47 -8.53
N GLY A 292 19.95 -6.46 -9.21
CA GLY A 292 19.43 -7.64 -9.90
C GLY A 292 18.94 -8.77 -8.99
N SER A 293 18.98 -8.63 -7.65
CA SER A 293 18.47 -9.61 -6.70
C SER A 293 17.84 -8.95 -5.48
N LEU A 294 16.83 -9.58 -4.91
CA LEU A 294 16.29 -9.24 -3.61
C LEU A 294 16.03 -10.51 -2.79
N LYS A 295 16.07 -10.38 -1.48
CA LYS A 295 15.70 -11.43 -0.53
C LYS A 295 14.61 -10.91 0.38
N VAL A 296 13.51 -11.63 0.52
CA VAL A 296 12.46 -11.36 1.50
C VAL A 296 12.55 -12.41 2.58
N THR A 297 12.68 -12.00 3.83
CA THR A 297 12.75 -12.88 5.00
C THR A 297 11.64 -12.53 5.96
N MET A 298 10.85 -13.54 6.37
CA MET A 298 9.84 -13.39 7.40
C MET A 298 10.49 -13.54 8.78
N HIS A 299 10.40 -12.50 9.61
CA HIS A 299 10.77 -12.54 11.02
C HIS A 299 9.52 -12.73 11.88
N ARG A 300 9.26 -13.98 12.30
CA ARG A 300 8.10 -14.35 13.10
C ARG A 300 8.39 -14.20 14.57
N LEU A 301 7.46 -13.54 15.28
CA LEU A 301 7.45 -13.36 16.72
C LEU A 301 6.55 -14.41 17.40
N ASP A 302 7.06 -15.06 18.43
CA ASP A 302 6.29 -15.85 19.39
C ASP A 302 6.47 -15.26 20.81
N LEU A 303 5.35 -14.99 21.48
CA LEU A 303 5.29 -14.49 22.86
C LEU A 303 4.68 -15.50 23.86
N ALA A 304 4.38 -16.74 23.44
CA ALA A 304 3.68 -17.72 24.26
C ALA A 304 4.43 -18.04 25.58
N SER A 305 5.75 -17.93 25.59
CA SER A 305 6.59 -18.15 26.79
C SER A 305 6.73 -16.92 27.70
N GLY A 306 6.06 -15.80 27.38
CA GLY A 306 6.25 -14.51 28.03
C GLY A 306 7.56 -13.80 27.67
N LYS A 307 8.34 -14.37 26.75
CA LYS A 307 9.54 -13.76 26.15
C LYS A 307 9.41 -13.74 24.64
N ALA A 308 9.95 -12.72 24.01
CA ALA A 308 10.00 -12.66 22.56
C ALA A 308 10.98 -13.73 22.02
N VAL A 309 10.44 -14.64 21.22
CA VAL A 309 11.23 -15.64 20.48
C VAL A 309 11.05 -15.34 19.00
N TRP A 310 12.16 -15.19 18.28
CA TRP A 310 12.18 -14.87 16.87
C TRP A 310 12.59 -16.08 16.05
N THR A 311 11.91 -16.32 14.95
CA THR A 311 12.21 -17.36 13.96
C THR A 311 12.06 -16.83 12.54
N GLU A 312 12.69 -17.48 11.58
CA GLU A 312 12.64 -17.14 10.15
C GLU A 312 12.04 -18.32 9.35
N PRO A 313 10.73 -18.58 9.47
CA PRO A 313 10.13 -19.79 8.89
C PRO A 313 9.98 -19.73 7.35
N ASP A 314 10.09 -18.56 6.75
CA ASP A 314 10.08 -18.41 5.29
C ASP A 314 11.12 -17.37 4.84
N SER A 315 11.76 -17.70 3.71
CA SER A 315 12.69 -16.79 3.03
C SER A 315 12.71 -17.12 1.54
N VAL A 316 12.63 -16.10 0.69
CA VAL A 316 12.67 -16.26 -0.76
C VAL A 316 13.61 -15.25 -1.40
N ALA A 317 14.40 -15.72 -2.37
CA ALA A 317 15.22 -14.87 -3.22
C ALA A 317 14.53 -14.69 -4.58
N ILE A 318 14.47 -13.46 -5.06
CA ILE A 318 13.89 -13.09 -6.35
C ILE A 318 14.97 -12.39 -7.17
N SER A 319 15.21 -12.85 -8.38
CA SER A 319 16.23 -12.27 -9.27
C SER A 319 15.60 -11.77 -10.56
N VAL A 320 16.13 -10.67 -11.08
CA VAL A 320 15.80 -10.23 -12.44
C VAL A 320 16.47 -11.12 -13.46
N PRO A 321 15.85 -11.41 -14.61
CA PRO A 321 16.51 -12.13 -15.69
C PRO A 321 17.78 -11.41 -16.12
N ALA A 322 18.83 -12.17 -16.43
CA ALA A 322 20.03 -11.61 -17.04
C ALA A 322 19.65 -10.82 -18.31
N ALA A 323 20.23 -9.64 -18.49
CA ALA A 323 20.04 -8.89 -19.72
C ALA A 323 20.38 -9.82 -20.90
N LYS A 324 19.44 -9.99 -21.84
CA LYS A 324 19.77 -10.70 -23.11
C LYS A 324 20.96 -9.96 -23.70
N ALA A 325 22.10 -10.64 -23.83
CA ALA A 325 23.24 -10.09 -24.54
C ALA A 325 22.73 -9.56 -25.89
N ALA A 326 22.93 -8.27 -26.13
CA ALA A 326 22.59 -7.68 -27.42
C ALA A 326 23.27 -8.56 -28.46
N ALA A 327 22.49 -9.22 -29.32
CA ALA A 327 23.01 -9.98 -30.41
C ALA A 327 23.90 -9.01 -31.23
N GLN A 328 25.21 -9.14 -31.08
CA GLN A 328 26.16 -8.41 -31.92
C GLN A 328 25.85 -8.88 -33.34
N GLY A 329 25.13 -8.02 -34.06
CA GLY A 329 24.87 -8.22 -35.46
C GLY A 329 26.24 -8.31 -36.20
N LYS A 330 26.43 -9.42 -36.84
CA LYS A 330 27.48 -9.58 -37.84
C LYS A 330 27.11 -8.84 -39.11
#